data_4a0caf30e3cbd5263e2aed2df2be958f
#
_entry.id   4a0caf30e3cbd5263e2aed2df2be958f
#
_cell.length_a   1.000
_cell.length_b   1.000
_cell.length_c   1.000
_cell.angle_alpha   90.00
_cell.angle_beta   90.00
_cell.angle_gamma   90.00
#
_symmetry.space_group_name_H-M   'P 1'
#
loop_
_entity.id
_entity.type
_entity.pdbx_description
1 polymer ?
#
loop_
_entity_poly.entity_id
_entity_poly.type
_entity_poly.pdbx_seq_one_letter_code
_entity_poly.pdbx_strand_id
1 'polypeptide(L)'
;MNKLLLIDGHSILNRAFYGVPLFGNTKGVHTNAVFGFLNMMFKFIDDEQPTHFAVAFDVHQPTFRHEMFKEYKGTRKPMLPELREQVPIIKDLLKKMNITVIELPGYEADDVIGTMCKEGEKEGMDVCIYSGDRDLLQLASEKITVCIPKTKKGQTTIERYNTEDVKALYKVTPFEFIDVKALMGDSSDNIPGVPGIGEKGATAIISQFGSIENALEHADEISNTRNRNALINNFKSAKMSKVLATINIESPVGVKPSECVFGDIYTEEALDIIKELELKSMISRFSNVSASMDIEENFKLVNDYVEAEEIFNECINNSEQVGLFILNETDIFGIGLCLSEEKIYYIQVVGFITKEYIKDKLKEMVDKKKIYTTDIKENNNLFETSLVDEKYVNLEDLGLMQYLINPNGHS
;
A
#
# COMPACT_ATOMS: atom_id res chain seq x y z
N MET A 1 -20.01 2.71 12.43
CA MET A 1 -19.11 3.27 13.46
C MET A 1 -17.96 3.89 12.70
N ASN A 2 -17.52 5.11 13.02
CA ASN A 2 -16.42 5.73 12.28
C ASN A 2 -15.11 5.06 12.68
N LYS A 3 -14.27 4.75 11.69
CA LYS A 3 -12.97 4.14 11.90
C LYS A 3 -11.89 4.99 11.22
N LEU A 4 -10.89 5.40 12.00
CA LEU A 4 -9.73 6.16 11.52
C LEU A 4 -8.55 5.22 11.32
N LEU A 5 -8.00 5.20 10.12
CA LEU A 5 -6.74 4.55 9.79
C LEU A 5 -5.63 5.59 9.77
N LEU A 6 -4.59 5.38 10.57
CA LEU A 6 -3.38 6.20 10.60
C LEU A 6 -2.17 5.36 10.18
N ILE A 7 -1.38 5.86 9.26
CA ILE A 7 -0.14 5.18 8.82
C ILE A 7 1.05 6.08 9.14
N ASP A 8 2.07 5.52 9.76
CA ASP A 8 3.40 6.09 9.84
C ASP A 8 4.10 5.91 8.49
N GLY A 9 4.14 7.00 7.73
CA GLY A 9 4.58 6.98 6.34
C GLY A 9 6.04 6.57 6.18
N HIS A 10 6.94 7.12 7.01
CA HIS A 10 8.35 6.76 6.94
C HIS A 10 8.62 5.32 7.41
N SER A 11 7.98 4.89 8.47
CA SER A 11 8.14 3.53 8.99
C SER A 11 7.71 2.49 7.95
N ILE A 12 6.53 2.65 7.35
CA ILE A 12 6.01 1.73 6.34
C ILE A 12 6.82 1.81 5.03
N LEU A 13 7.25 3.01 4.61
CA LEU A 13 8.08 3.19 3.42
C LEU A 13 9.47 2.54 3.56
N ASN A 14 10.13 2.74 4.72
CA ASN A 14 11.38 2.06 5.04
C ASN A 14 11.21 0.54 5.01
N ARG A 15 10.16 0.04 5.62
CA ARG A 15 9.86 -1.39 5.62
C ARG A 15 9.66 -1.92 4.20
N ALA A 16 8.95 -1.19 3.36
CA ALA A 16 8.75 -1.51 1.95
C ALA A 16 10.08 -1.58 1.20
N PHE A 17 10.93 -0.57 1.38
CA PHE A 17 12.23 -0.49 0.73
C PHE A 17 13.12 -1.70 1.00
N TYR A 18 13.22 -2.12 2.27
CA TYR A 18 14.04 -3.28 2.65
C TYR A 18 13.33 -4.62 2.46
N GLY A 19 12.01 -4.63 2.33
CA GLY A 19 11.21 -5.83 2.12
C GLY A 19 11.03 -6.24 0.66
N VAL A 20 11.22 -5.32 -0.27
CA VAL A 20 11.06 -5.51 -1.71
C VAL A 20 12.43 -5.37 -2.39
N PRO A 21 12.85 -6.30 -3.26
CA PRO A 21 14.09 -6.15 -4.02
C PRO A 21 14.16 -4.80 -4.73
N LEU A 22 15.36 -4.23 -4.85
CA LEU A 22 15.55 -2.95 -5.51
C LEU A 22 15.22 -3.05 -7.00
N PHE A 23 14.29 -2.24 -7.47
CA PHE A 23 13.96 -2.06 -8.88
C PHE A 23 13.50 -0.61 -9.13
N GLY A 24 13.45 -0.23 -10.40
CA GLY A 24 13.00 1.09 -10.83
C GLY A 24 12.34 1.04 -12.21
N ASN A 25 11.87 2.19 -12.67
CA ASN A 25 11.31 2.36 -14.00
C ASN A 25 12.41 2.49 -15.07
N THR A 26 12.03 2.52 -16.33
CA THR A 26 12.95 2.67 -17.48
C THR A 26 13.71 4.01 -17.51
N LYS A 27 13.22 5.02 -16.77
CA LYS A 27 13.89 6.33 -16.59
C LYS A 27 14.96 6.32 -15.50
N GLY A 28 15.17 5.18 -14.80
CA GLY A 28 16.16 5.01 -13.74
C GLY A 28 15.72 5.49 -12.36
N VAL A 29 14.45 5.79 -12.16
CA VAL A 29 13.87 6.15 -10.85
C VAL A 29 13.55 4.88 -10.08
N HIS A 30 14.03 4.75 -8.83
CA HIS A 30 13.67 3.62 -7.99
C HIS A 30 12.21 3.69 -7.54
N THR A 31 11.50 2.57 -7.60
CA THR A 31 10.06 2.50 -7.33
C THR A 31 9.65 1.37 -6.38
N ASN A 32 10.61 0.57 -5.92
CA ASN A 32 10.37 -0.59 -5.05
C ASN A 32 9.72 -0.23 -3.71
N ALA A 33 10.12 0.89 -3.08
CA ALA A 33 9.54 1.33 -1.82
C ALA A 33 8.09 1.84 -2.01
N VAL A 34 7.84 2.60 -3.07
CA VAL A 34 6.48 3.05 -3.44
C VAL A 34 5.58 1.85 -3.70
N PHE A 35 6.04 0.87 -4.49
CA PHE A 35 5.33 -0.36 -4.77
C PHE A 35 4.97 -1.14 -3.49
N GLY A 36 5.97 -1.36 -2.64
CA GLY A 36 5.77 -2.09 -1.39
C GLY A 36 4.86 -1.35 -0.40
N PHE A 37 4.97 -0.01 -0.34
CA PHE A 37 4.10 0.83 0.47
C PHE A 37 2.64 0.70 0.02
N LEU A 38 2.37 0.85 -1.28
CA LEU A 38 1.02 0.73 -1.83
C LEU A 38 0.41 -0.65 -1.56
N ASN A 39 1.18 -1.73 -1.74
CA ASN A 39 0.69 -3.08 -1.44
C ASN A 39 0.28 -3.23 0.03
N MET A 40 1.09 -2.71 0.96
CA MET A 40 0.75 -2.74 2.38
C MET A 40 -0.45 -1.84 2.68
N MET A 41 -0.48 -0.63 2.15
CA MET A 41 -1.58 0.33 2.33
C MET A 41 -2.92 -0.25 1.86
N PHE A 42 -2.98 -0.81 0.65
CA PHE A 42 -4.19 -1.45 0.14
C PHE A 42 -4.65 -2.61 1.04
N LYS A 43 -3.69 -3.43 1.51
CA LYS A 43 -4.02 -4.48 2.47
C LYS A 43 -4.60 -3.92 3.76
N PHE A 44 -4.05 -2.83 4.30
CA PHE A 44 -4.57 -2.20 5.51
C PHE A 44 -5.97 -1.64 5.29
N ILE A 45 -6.24 -1.03 4.14
CA ILE A 45 -7.56 -0.55 3.76
C ILE A 45 -8.54 -1.72 3.66
N ASP A 46 -8.14 -2.82 3.00
CA ASP A 46 -8.98 -4.02 2.84
C ASP A 46 -9.27 -4.68 4.20
N ASP A 47 -8.29 -4.75 5.12
CA ASP A 47 -8.45 -5.35 6.45
C ASP A 47 -9.30 -4.46 7.39
N GLU A 48 -9.16 -3.14 7.32
CA GLU A 48 -9.76 -2.19 8.28
C GLU A 48 -11.07 -1.58 7.80
N GLN A 49 -11.30 -1.47 6.49
CA GLN A 49 -12.45 -0.77 5.90
C GLN A 49 -12.69 0.61 6.56
N PRO A 50 -11.69 1.52 6.51
CA PRO A 50 -11.74 2.77 7.23
C PRO A 50 -12.77 3.74 6.64
N THR A 51 -13.35 4.60 7.47
CA THR A 51 -14.17 5.75 7.04
C THR A 51 -13.35 7.04 6.99
N HIS A 52 -12.19 7.06 7.68
CA HIS A 52 -11.26 8.20 7.71
C HIS A 52 -9.84 7.67 7.60
N PHE A 53 -9.00 8.36 6.85
CA PHE A 53 -7.65 7.89 6.59
C PHE A 53 -6.65 9.07 6.49
N ALA A 54 -5.52 8.94 7.18
CA ALA A 54 -4.39 9.86 7.05
C ALA A 54 -3.05 9.14 7.16
N VAL A 55 -2.04 9.72 6.51
CA VAL A 55 -0.66 9.24 6.55
C VAL A 55 0.22 10.38 7.08
N ALA A 56 0.92 10.13 8.18
CA ALA A 56 1.85 11.09 8.77
C ALA A 56 3.28 10.85 8.27
N PHE A 57 4.00 11.92 7.95
CA PHE A 57 5.41 11.88 7.60
C PHE A 57 6.22 12.86 8.44
N ASP A 58 7.44 12.46 8.81
CA ASP A 58 8.40 13.36 9.41
C ASP A 58 8.82 14.45 8.43
N VAL A 59 9.05 15.65 8.97
CA VAL A 59 9.71 16.72 8.25
C VAL A 59 11.20 16.70 8.57
N HIS A 60 12.05 16.87 7.58
CA HIS A 60 13.51 16.90 7.78
C HIS A 60 13.97 18.21 8.46
N GLN A 61 13.52 18.42 9.70
CA GLN A 61 13.82 19.58 10.54
C GLN A 61 14.04 19.12 11.98
N PRO A 62 14.85 19.87 12.78
CA PRO A 62 14.96 19.60 14.20
C PRO A 62 13.59 19.70 14.90
N THR A 63 13.36 18.83 15.87
CA THR A 63 12.18 18.83 16.72
C THR A 63 12.53 19.32 18.12
N PHE A 64 11.53 19.59 18.97
CA PHE A 64 11.76 19.98 20.36
C PHE A 64 12.65 18.97 21.12
N ARG A 65 12.67 17.69 20.72
CA ARG A 65 13.56 16.67 21.31
C ARG A 65 15.03 16.95 20.99
N HIS A 66 15.35 17.42 19.79
CA HIS A 66 16.71 17.82 19.42
C HIS A 66 17.17 19.09 20.15
N GLU A 67 16.24 20.00 20.45
CA GLU A 67 16.55 21.17 21.26
C GLU A 67 16.87 20.80 22.72
N MET A 68 16.16 19.80 23.27
CA MET A 68 16.34 19.30 24.62
C MET A 68 17.59 18.42 24.75
N PHE A 69 17.86 17.59 23.76
CA PHE A 69 18.99 16.64 23.76
C PHE A 69 19.60 16.56 22.36
N LYS A 70 20.73 17.21 22.17
CA LYS A 70 21.38 17.35 20.85
C LYS A 70 21.79 16.04 20.20
N GLU A 71 22.07 15.03 21.00
CA GLU A 71 22.45 13.69 20.56
C GLU A 71 21.24 12.82 20.19
N TYR A 72 20.01 13.32 20.37
CA TYR A 72 18.79 12.61 20.00
C TYR A 72 18.81 12.22 18.51
N LYS A 73 18.59 10.92 18.22
CA LYS A 73 18.69 10.31 16.87
C LYS A 73 20.05 10.52 16.17
N GLY A 74 21.06 11.02 16.88
CA GLY A 74 22.38 11.36 16.31
C GLY A 74 23.17 10.16 15.79
N THR A 75 22.82 8.94 16.20
CA THR A 75 23.43 7.69 15.75
C THR A 75 22.76 7.09 14.51
N ARG A 76 21.61 7.65 14.08
CA ARG A 76 20.89 7.15 12.90
C ARG A 76 21.71 7.40 11.63
N LYS A 77 21.82 6.35 10.80
CA LYS A 77 22.45 6.50 9.47
C LYS A 77 21.57 7.35 8.55
N PRO A 78 22.18 8.15 7.66
CA PRO A 78 21.42 8.86 6.63
C PRO A 78 20.58 7.92 5.80
N MET A 79 19.40 8.39 5.39
CA MET A 79 18.55 7.65 4.44
C MET A 79 19.29 7.46 3.12
N LEU A 80 19.24 6.23 2.58
CA LEU A 80 19.85 5.90 1.30
C LEU A 80 19.26 6.77 0.17
N PRO A 81 20.07 7.20 -0.80
CA PRO A 81 19.58 8.03 -1.91
C PRO A 81 18.38 7.41 -2.65
N GLU A 82 18.40 6.09 -2.89
CA GLU A 82 17.39 5.33 -3.60
C GLU A 82 16.04 5.29 -2.83
N LEU A 83 16.07 5.41 -1.52
CA LEU A 83 14.86 5.56 -0.71
C LEU A 83 14.41 7.02 -0.64
N ARG A 84 15.38 7.94 -0.49
CA ARG A 84 15.11 9.37 -0.35
C ARG A 84 14.35 9.94 -1.54
N GLU A 85 14.69 9.53 -2.76
CA GLU A 85 13.99 9.99 -3.97
C GLU A 85 12.54 9.49 -4.05
N GLN A 86 12.20 8.38 -3.39
CA GLN A 86 10.86 7.82 -3.37
C GLN A 86 9.92 8.51 -2.37
N VAL A 87 10.45 9.23 -1.37
CA VAL A 87 9.63 9.94 -0.38
C VAL A 87 8.72 11.01 -1.00
N PRO A 88 9.20 11.95 -1.83
CA PRO A 88 8.30 12.91 -2.48
C PRO A 88 7.32 12.24 -3.44
N ILE A 89 7.70 11.15 -4.10
CA ILE A 89 6.85 10.41 -5.04
C ILE A 89 5.64 9.83 -4.30
N ILE A 90 5.87 9.11 -3.20
CA ILE A 90 4.74 8.51 -2.45
C ILE A 90 3.83 9.59 -1.85
N LYS A 91 4.38 10.71 -1.36
CA LYS A 91 3.57 11.81 -0.82
C LYS A 91 2.69 12.45 -1.88
N ASP A 92 3.22 12.67 -3.08
CA ASP A 92 2.46 13.21 -4.20
C ASP A 92 1.37 12.24 -4.64
N LEU A 93 1.71 10.96 -4.80
CA LEU A 93 0.76 9.92 -5.15
C LEU A 93 -0.39 9.82 -4.15
N LEU A 94 -0.09 9.81 -2.85
CA LEU A 94 -1.12 9.77 -1.80
C LEU A 94 -2.07 10.98 -1.88
N LYS A 95 -1.54 12.18 -2.14
CA LYS A 95 -2.36 13.39 -2.33
C LYS A 95 -3.25 13.27 -3.57
N LYS A 96 -2.72 12.73 -4.67
CA LYS A 96 -3.49 12.45 -5.89
C LYS A 96 -4.52 11.35 -5.70
N MET A 97 -4.31 10.44 -4.76
CA MET A 97 -5.29 9.45 -4.30
C MET A 97 -6.31 10.03 -3.29
N ASN A 98 -6.41 11.35 -3.12
CA ASN A 98 -7.29 11.99 -2.14
C ASN A 98 -7.05 11.53 -0.68
N ILE A 99 -5.85 11.04 -0.36
CA ILE A 99 -5.48 10.63 0.99
C ILE A 99 -4.84 11.81 1.72
N THR A 100 -5.29 12.06 2.95
CA THR A 100 -4.74 13.13 3.79
C THR A 100 -3.30 12.81 4.19
N VAL A 101 -2.36 13.64 3.75
CA VAL A 101 -0.93 13.56 4.13
C VAL A 101 -0.62 14.68 5.10
N ILE A 102 -0.11 14.32 6.28
CA ILE A 102 0.16 15.27 7.37
C ILE A 102 1.67 15.34 7.60
N GLU A 103 2.19 16.55 7.61
CA GLU A 103 3.56 16.91 7.95
C GLU A 103 3.53 18.12 8.89
N LEU A 104 4.21 18.03 10.03
CA LEU A 104 4.19 19.12 11.03
C LEU A 104 5.62 19.52 11.39
N PRO A 105 6.11 20.69 10.94
CA PRO A 105 7.44 21.17 11.32
C PRO A 105 7.60 21.29 12.84
N GLY A 106 8.76 20.85 13.36
CA GLY A 106 9.07 20.89 14.80
C GLY A 106 8.54 19.69 15.61
N TYR A 107 7.75 18.82 14.99
CA TYR A 107 7.21 17.58 15.59
C TYR A 107 7.57 16.37 14.73
N GLU A 108 7.49 15.20 15.33
CA GLU A 108 7.69 13.91 14.63
C GLU A 108 6.35 13.34 14.14
N ALA A 109 6.41 12.44 13.18
CA ALA A 109 5.22 11.72 12.71
C ALA A 109 4.47 11.02 13.86
N ASP A 110 5.20 10.50 14.85
CA ASP A 110 4.64 9.86 16.04
C ASP A 110 3.79 10.84 16.88
N ASP A 111 4.23 12.11 17.00
CA ASP A 111 3.49 13.14 17.71
C ASP A 111 2.20 13.52 16.96
N VAL A 112 2.28 13.58 15.63
CA VAL A 112 1.10 13.79 14.77
C VAL A 112 0.12 12.62 14.94
N ILE A 113 0.60 11.38 14.84
CA ILE A 113 -0.21 10.18 15.02
C ILE A 113 -0.81 10.14 16.43
N GLY A 114 -0.01 10.44 17.46
CA GLY A 114 -0.46 10.50 18.85
C GLY A 114 -1.60 11.49 19.07
N THR A 115 -1.46 12.69 18.50
CA THR A 115 -2.50 13.72 18.58
C THR A 115 -3.76 13.28 17.83
N MET A 116 -3.63 12.86 16.57
CA MET A 116 -4.75 12.45 15.73
C MET A 116 -5.52 11.25 16.33
N CYS A 117 -4.81 10.24 16.88
CA CYS A 117 -5.48 9.09 17.46
C CYS A 117 -6.24 9.46 18.75
N LYS A 118 -5.68 10.33 19.60
CA LYS A 118 -6.36 10.76 20.84
C LYS A 118 -7.54 11.69 20.55
N GLU A 119 -7.45 12.52 19.54
CA GLU A 119 -8.60 13.31 19.08
C GLU A 119 -9.68 12.42 18.47
N GLY A 120 -9.32 11.45 17.60
CA GLY A 120 -10.27 10.47 17.03
C GLY A 120 -10.98 9.66 18.11
N GLU A 121 -10.25 9.20 19.15
CA GLU A 121 -10.83 8.52 20.30
C GLU A 121 -11.86 9.41 21.03
N LYS A 122 -11.55 10.70 21.24
CA LYS A 122 -12.46 11.70 21.84
C LYS A 122 -13.70 11.93 20.96
N GLU A 123 -13.55 11.90 19.63
CA GLU A 123 -14.64 12.00 18.66
C GLU A 123 -15.46 10.70 18.55
N GLY A 124 -15.08 9.66 19.29
CA GLY A 124 -15.80 8.36 19.35
C GLY A 124 -15.43 7.38 18.25
N MET A 125 -14.38 7.63 17.49
CA MET A 125 -13.88 6.74 16.44
C MET A 125 -13.12 5.56 17.02
N ASP A 126 -13.15 4.41 16.33
CA ASP A 126 -12.15 3.36 16.48
C ASP A 126 -10.93 3.73 15.65
N VAL A 127 -9.73 3.58 16.22
CA VAL A 127 -8.49 4.01 15.57
C VAL A 127 -7.56 2.83 15.39
N CYS A 128 -7.03 2.66 14.17
CA CYS A 128 -5.98 1.70 13.84
C CYS A 128 -4.73 2.47 13.40
N ILE A 129 -3.60 2.23 14.09
CA ILE A 129 -2.30 2.84 13.77
C ILE A 129 -1.42 1.76 13.15
N TYR A 130 -0.91 1.98 11.94
CA TYR A 130 0.03 1.08 11.29
C TYR A 130 1.43 1.67 11.27
N SER A 131 2.34 1.08 12.01
CA SER A 131 3.76 1.42 12.07
C SER A 131 4.61 0.20 12.42
N GLY A 132 5.89 0.23 12.08
CA GLY A 132 6.88 -0.72 12.61
C GLY A 132 7.42 -0.33 13.96
N ASP A 133 7.13 0.88 14.45
CA ASP A 133 7.64 1.40 15.70
C ASP A 133 6.81 0.95 16.91
N ARG A 134 7.49 0.36 17.89
CA ARG A 134 6.87 -0.11 19.13
C ARG A 134 6.60 1.01 20.13
N ASP A 135 7.18 2.18 19.93
CA ASP A 135 6.97 3.30 20.84
C ASP A 135 5.51 3.79 20.79
N LEU A 136 4.85 3.57 19.67
CA LEU A 136 3.42 3.82 19.51
C LEU A 136 2.51 2.94 20.38
N LEU A 137 3.04 1.84 20.98
CA LEU A 137 2.28 1.02 21.93
C LEU A 137 1.81 1.80 23.17
N GLN A 138 2.49 2.92 23.50
CA GLN A 138 2.05 3.83 24.56
C GLN A 138 0.69 4.50 24.28
N LEU A 139 0.24 4.52 23.01
CA LEU A 139 -1.02 5.11 22.58
C LEU A 139 -2.21 4.13 22.66
N ALA A 140 -1.94 2.82 22.79
CA ALA A 140 -2.97 1.79 22.77
C ALA A 140 -4.02 2.01 23.86
N SER A 141 -5.30 1.80 23.49
CA SER A 141 -6.44 1.93 24.40
C SER A 141 -7.52 0.88 24.05
N GLU A 142 -8.71 1.03 24.59
CA GLU A 142 -9.88 0.22 24.19
C GLU A 142 -10.31 0.51 22.74
N LYS A 143 -10.11 1.74 22.27
CA LYS A 143 -10.47 2.20 20.91
C LYS A 143 -9.30 2.38 19.98
N ILE A 144 -8.08 2.41 20.50
CA ILE A 144 -6.86 2.58 19.71
C ILE A 144 -6.11 1.27 19.66
N THR A 145 -6.00 0.69 18.46
CA THR A 145 -5.23 -0.52 18.18
C THR A 145 -3.96 -0.16 17.41
N VAL A 146 -2.80 -0.56 17.92
CA VAL A 146 -1.52 -0.42 17.23
C VAL A 146 -1.22 -1.71 16.46
N CYS A 147 -1.05 -1.57 15.16
CA CYS A 147 -0.86 -2.66 14.20
C CYS A 147 0.59 -2.65 13.70
N ILE A 148 1.35 -3.68 14.06
CA ILE A 148 2.77 -3.80 13.71
C ILE A 148 2.94 -4.90 12.65
N PRO A 149 3.30 -4.54 11.40
CA PRO A 149 3.59 -5.53 10.37
C PRO A 149 4.86 -6.32 10.76
N LYS A 150 4.81 -7.64 10.67
CA LYS A 150 5.96 -8.54 10.84
C LYS A 150 6.12 -9.44 9.63
N THR A 151 7.34 -9.50 9.10
CA THR A 151 7.66 -10.46 8.02
C THR A 151 8.44 -11.63 8.61
N LYS A 152 7.90 -12.84 8.43
CA LYS A 152 8.57 -14.07 8.80
C LYS A 152 8.51 -15.04 7.63
N LYS A 153 9.68 -15.50 7.17
CA LYS A 153 9.78 -16.43 6.02
C LYS A 153 9.04 -15.95 4.76
N GLY A 154 9.14 -14.65 4.43
CA GLY A 154 8.49 -14.06 3.26
C GLY A 154 6.99 -13.74 3.39
N GLN A 155 6.35 -14.14 4.50
CA GLN A 155 4.95 -13.78 4.77
C GLN A 155 4.89 -12.62 5.75
N THR A 156 4.08 -11.60 5.43
CA THR A 156 3.80 -10.48 6.32
C THR A 156 2.49 -10.73 7.07
N THR A 157 2.60 -10.80 8.39
CA THR A 157 1.48 -10.84 9.34
C THR A 157 1.39 -9.52 10.08
N ILE A 158 0.19 -9.17 10.54
CA ILE A 158 -0.05 -7.97 11.36
C ILE A 158 -0.27 -8.40 12.80
N GLU A 159 0.62 -7.96 13.69
CA GLU A 159 0.38 -8.07 15.13
C GLU A 159 -0.44 -6.88 15.59
N ARG A 160 -1.50 -7.11 16.36
CA ARG A 160 -2.42 -6.10 16.86
C ARG A 160 -2.26 -5.97 18.36
N TYR A 161 -2.21 -4.75 18.85
CA TYR A 161 -1.99 -4.45 20.25
C TYR A 161 -3.02 -3.43 20.73
N ASN A 162 -3.91 -3.85 21.61
CA ASN A 162 -4.73 -3.01 22.45
C ASN A 162 -4.15 -2.93 23.86
N THR A 163 -4.85 -2.32 24.81
CA THR A 163 -4.39 -2.21 26.19
C THR A 163 -4.05 -3.56 26.84
N GLU A 164 -4.89 -4.56 26.62
CA GLU A 164 -4.68 -5.89 27.25
C GLU A 164 -3.51 -6.65 26.62
N ASP A 165 -3.31 -6.49 25.31
CA ASP A 165 -2.17 -7.09 24.61
C ASP A 165 -0.84 -6.49 25.08
N VAL A 166 -0.79 -5.17 25.30
CA VAL A 166 0.40 -4.49 25.87
C VAL A 166 0.67 -4.99 27.28
N LYS A 167 -0.36 -5.07 28.13
CA LYS A 167 -0.23 -5.64 29.49
C LYS A 167 0.23 -7.10 29.48
N ALA A 168 -0.32 -7.90 28.57
CA ALA A 168 0.09 -9.30 28.45
C ALA A 168 1.58 -9.45 28.07
N LEU A 169 2.05 -8.59 27.15
CA LEU A 169 3.42 -8.63 26.63
C LEU A 169 4.44 -8.02 27.59
N TYR A 170 4.18 -6.81 28.11
CA TYR A 170 5.14 -6.03 28.89
C TYR A 170 4.84 -6.00 30.39
N LYS A 171 3.73 -6.57 30.85
CA LYS A 171 3.29 -6.58 32.27
C LYS A 171 3.02 -5.17 32.84
N VAL A 172 2.86 -4.18 31.98
CA VAL A 172 2.58 -2.78 32.28
C VAL A 172 1.47 -2.26 31.36
N THR A 173 0.78 -1.22 31.74
CA THR A 173 -0.18 -0.53 30.88
C THR A 173 0.53 0.23 29.76
N PRO A 174 -0.18 0.62 28.68
CA PRO A 174 0.39 1.49 27.63
C PRO A 174 1.00 2.78 28.20
N PHE A 175 0.38 3.39 29.18
CA PHE A 175 0.90 4.60 29.83
C PHE A 175 2.19 4.32 30.62
N GLU A 176 2.24 3.24 31.40
CA GLU A 176 3.43 2.82 32.17
C GLU A 176 4.56 2.35 31.24
N PHE A 177 4.26 1.98 30.00
CA PHE A 177 5.30 1.60 29.01
C PHE A 177 6.26 2.76 28.71
N ILE A 178 5.82 4.00 28.84
CA ILE A 178 6.69 5.19 28.74
C ILE A 178 7.80 5.12 29.80
N ASP A 179 7.45 4.75 31.02
CA ASP A 179 8.39 4.64 32.14
C ASP A 179 9.36 3.46 31.98
N VAL A 180 8.88 2.36 31.35
CA VAL A 180 9.78 1.26 30.96
C VAL A 180 10.82 1.76 29.96
N LYS A 181 10.42 2.53 28.94
CA LYS A 181 11.32 3.15 27.96
C LYS A 181 12.26 4.16 28.62
N ALA A 182 11.77 4.95 29.57
CA ALA A 182 12.58 5.89 30.34
C ALA A 182 13.74 5.23 31.10
N LEU A 183 13.52 4.02 31.63
CA LEU A 183 14.54 3.27 32.34
C LEU A 183 15.48 2.51 31.41
N MET A 184 14.96 1.80 30.41
CA MET A 184 15.79 0.99 29.52
C MET A 184 16.54 1.80 28.47
N GLY A 185 16.04 3.00 28.14
CA GLY A 185 16.51 3.80 27.02
C GLY A 185 16.12 3.22 25.66
N ASP A 186 16.59 3.88 24.61
CA ASP A 186 16.45 3.41 23.23
C ASP A 186 17.70 3.70 22.42
N SER A 187 18.37 2.66 21.97
CA SER A 187 19.59 2.80 21.17
C SER A 187 19.34 3.30 19.75
N SER A 188 18.14 3.09 19.19
CA SER A 188 17.79 3.56 17.84
C SER A 188 17.58 5.06 17.80
N ASP A 189 17.06 5.62 18.90
CA ASP A 189 16.83 7.07 19.08
C ASP A 189 17.89 7.76 19.92
N ASN A 190 18.89 7.00 20.33
CA ASN A 190 19.95 7.46 21.20
C ASN A 190 19.41 8.03 22.53
N ILE A 191 18.34 7.45 23.06
CA ILE A 191 17.79 7.77 24.38
C ILE A 191 18.60 7.02 25.44
N PRO A 192 19.24 7.71 26.39
CA PRO A 192 20.25 7.08 27.26
C PRO A 192 19.68 6.10 28.28
N GLY A 193 18.46 6.30 28.75
CA GLY A 193 17.89 5.49 29.83
C GLY A 193 18.69 5.60 31.13
N VAL A 194 18.67 4.49 31.90
CA VAL A 194 19.45 4.31 33.10
C VAL A 194 20.53 3.23 32.87
N PRO A 195 21.82 3.57 32.87
CA PRO A 195 22.87 2.62 32.60
C PRO A 195 22.80 1.38 33.53
N GLY A 196 22.72 0.19 32.91
CA GLY A 196 22.64 -1.07 33.61
C GLY A 196 21.21 -1.58 33.88
N ILE A 197 20.18 -0.81 33.56
CA ILE A 197 18.78 -1.25 33.58
C ILE A 197 18.34 -1.52 32.13
N GLY A 198 18.21 -2.79 31.76
CA GLY A 198 17.62 -3.20 30.47
C GLY A 198 16.14 -3.52 30.62
N GLU A 199 15.50 -3.94 29.53
CA GLU A 199 14.05 -4.18 29.42
C GLU A 199 13.47 -4.99 30.60
N LYS A 200 14.07 -6.14 30.94
CA LYS A 200 13.60 -6.98 32.05
C LYS A 200 13.64 -6.27 33.41
N GLY A 201 14.70 -5.48 33.67
CA GLY A 201 14.83 -4.72 34.91
C GLY A 201 13.86 -3.55 34.96
N ALA A 202 13.71 -2.85 33.87
CA ALA A 202 12.76 -1.74 33.71
C ALA A 202 11.30 -2.23 33.88
N THR A 203 10.93 -3.29 33.21
CA THR A 203 9.59 -3.89 33.30
C THR A 203 9.31 -4.36 34.76
N ALA A 204 10.28 -5.01 35.42
CA ALA A 204 10.09 -5.46 36.81
C ALA A 204 9.88 -4.30 37.78
N ILE A 205 10.62 -3.19 37.61
CA ILE A 205 10.45 -1.97 38.42
C ILE A 205 9.11 -1.34 38.15
N ILE A 206 8.77 -1.08 36.89
CA ILE A 206 7.54 -0.33 36.57
C ILE A 206 6.30 -1.16 36.88
N SER A 207 6.30 -2.48 36.65
CA SER A 207 5.16 -3.33 37.03
C SER A 207 4.91 -3.37 38.56
N GLN A 208 5.93 -3.08 39.38
CA GLN A 208 5.78 -3.00 40.82
C GLN A 208 5.37 -1.60 41.30
N PHE A 209 5.93 -0.56 40.72
CA PHE A 209 5.79 0.82 41.22
C PHE A 209 4.95 1.77 40.31
N GLY A 210 4.64 1.37 39.09
CA GLY A 210 3.79 2.12 38.14
C GLY A 210 4.51 3.29 37.43
N SER A 211 5.51 3.92 38.09
CA SER A 211 6.27 5.06 37.50
C SER A 211 7.70 5.10 38.01
N ILE A 212 8.59 5.81 37.28
CA ILE A 212 9.98 6.05 37.73
C ILE A 212 10.04 6.90 39.01
N GLU A 213 9.08 7.82 39.17
CA GLU A 213 8.99 8.70 40.33
C GLU A 213 8.68 7.88 41.59
N ASN A 214 7.62 7.06 41.54
CA ASN A 214 7.22 6.20 42.62
C ASN A 214 8.28 5.13 42.93
N ALA A 215 8.94 4.60 41.88
CA ALA A 215 10.07 3.69 42.06
C ALA A 215 11.27 4.32 42.77
N LEU A 216 11.52 5.60 42.60
CA LEU A 216 12.57 6.32 43.34
C LEU A 216 12.18 6.56 44.80
N GLU A 217 10.91 6.96 45.07
CA GLU A 217 10.41 7.17 46.42
C GLU A 217 10.47 5.89 47.27
N HIS A 218 10.25 4.74 46.65
CA HIS A 218 10.28 3.43 47.28
C HIS A 218 11.52 2.59 46.87
N ALA A 219 12.62 3.28 46.58
CA ALA A 219 13.84 2.60 46.08
C ALA A 219 14.33 1.47 46.97
N ASP A 220 14.14 1.57 48.28
CA ASP A 220 14.55 0.55 49.24
C ASP A 220 13.80 -0.79 49.04
N GLU A 221 12.62 -0.76 48.43
CA GLU A 221 11.81 -1.95 48.14
C GLU A 221 12.23 -2.63 46.83
N ILE A 222 13.10 -2.00 46.02
CA ILE A 222 13.64 -2.62 44.82
C ILE A 222 14.59 -3.74 45.22
N SER A 223 14.18 -4.98 44.99
CA SER A 223 14.91 -6.19 45.40
C SER A 223 16.31 -6.32 44.78
N ASN A 224 16.45 -5.89 43.51
CA ASN A 224 17.72 -5.89 42.80
C ASN A 224 18.56 -4.66 43.19
N THR A 225 19.53 -4.83 44.05
CA THR A 225 20.42 -3.76 44.56
C THR A 225 21.14 -3.01 43.45
N ARG A 226 21.53 -3.69 42.35
CA ARG A 226 22.18 -3.06 41.21
C ARG A 226 21.22 -2.08 40.49
N ASN A 227 20.01 -2.52 40.24
CA ASN A 227 18.99 -1.69 39.60
C ASN A 227 18.57 -0.52 40.48
N ARG A 228 18.41 -0.76 41.79
CA ARG A 228 18.13 0.27 42.79
C ARG A 228 19.19 1.37 42.76
N ASN A 229 20.46 1.01 42.90
CA ASN A 229 21.56 1.97 42.89
C ASN A 229 21.67 2.69 41.53
N ALA A 230 21.46 1.97 40.44
CA ALA A 230 21.48 2.55 39.11
C ALA A 230 20.37 3.64 38.94
N LEU A 231 19.15 3.35 39.41
CA LEU A 231 18.02 4.30 39.37
C LEU A 231 18.34 5.53 40.24
N ILE A 232 18.74 5.36 41.49
CA ILE A 232 19.06 6.47 42.40
C ILE A 232 20.13 7.38 41.80
N ASN A 233 21.23 6.79 41.31
CA ASN A 233 22.38 7.55 40.81
C ASN A 233 22.10 8.26 39.46
N ASN A 234 21.15 7.74 38.67
CA ASN A 234 20.92 8.23 37.31
C ASN A 234 19.48 8.75 37.08
N PHE A 235 18.76 9.12 38.12
CA PHE A 235 17.37 9.52 38.04
C PHE A 235 17.14 10.73 37.12
N LYS A 236 18.09 11.68 37.03
CA LYS A 236 18.03 12.79 36.06
C LYS A 236 18.01 12.27 34.61
N SER A 237 18.79 11.25 34.31
CA SER A 237 18.80 10.61 33.00
C SER A 237 17.47 9.91 32.72
N ALA A 238 16.91 9.19 33.70
CA ALA A 238 15.58 8.59 33.59
C ALA A 238 14.49 9.61 33.27
N LYS A 239 14.47 10.76 33.98
CA LYS A 239 13.51 11.84 33.70
C LYS A 239 13.65 12.43 32.30
N MET A 240 14.88 12.70 31.87
CA MET A 240 15.13 13.19 30.50
C MET A 240 14.67 12.14 29.46
N SER A 241 15.02 10.88 29.68
CA SER A 241 14.62 9.78 28.80
C SER A 241 13.11 9.59 28.75
N LYS A 242 12.39 9.79 29.88
CA LYS A 242 10.91 9.79 29.91
C LYS A 242 10.32 10.85 28.98
N VAL A 243 10.83 12.09 29.06
CA VAL A 243 10.36 13.18 28.20
C VAL A 243 10.66 12.87 26.72
N LEU A 244 11.86 12.37 26.41
CA LEU A 244 12.23 12.04 25.02
C LEU A 244 11.41 10.90 24.45
N ALA A 245 11.06 9.88 25.27
CA ALA A 245 10.27 8.72 24.86
C ALA A 245 8.75 9.00 24.81
N THR A 246 8.29 10.08 25.46
CA THR A 246 6.86 10.41 25.47
C THR A 246 6.42 11.01 24.14
N ILE A 247 5.42 10.43 23.54
CA ILE A 247 4.76 10.95 22.34
C ILE A 247 3.87 12.14 22.75
N ASN A 248 4.01 13.27 22.07
CA ASN A 248 3.17 14.44 22.30
C ASN A 248 1.79 14.20 21.66
N ILE A 249 0.75 14.22 22.46
CA ILE A 249 -0.63 14.01 22.03
C ILE A 249 -1.44 15.32 21.89
N GLU A 250 -0.78 16.47 21.99
CA GLU A 250 -1.37 17.81 21.91
C GLU A 250 -0.60 18.69 20.91
N SER A 251 -0.09 18.09 19.83
CA SER A 251 0.62 18.79 18.77
C SER A 251 -0.36 19.64 17.95
N PRO A 252 0.05 20.83 17.45
CA PRO A 252 -0.83 21.73 16.69
C PRO A 252 -1.06 21.21 15.26
N VAL A 253 -1.69 20.04 15.15
CA VAL A 253 -2.08 19.44 13.86
C VAL A 253 -3.20 20.26 13.27
N GLY A 254 -2.99 20.79 12.06
CA GLY A 254 -3.93 21.73 11.42
C GLY A 254 -5.17 21.08 10.81
N VAL A 255 -5.36 19.76 10.96
CA VAL A 255 -6.48 18.97 10.43
C VAL A 255 -7.05 18.09 11.54
N LYS A 256 -8.37 17.93 11.58
CA LYS A 256 -9.05 17.06 12.56
C LYS A 256 -9.28 15.65 11.98
N PRO A 257 -9.40 14.64 12.85
CA PRO A 257 -9.75 13.28 12.41
C PRO A 257 -11.00 13.21 11.53
N SER A 258 -12.06 13.94 11.91
CA SER A 258 -13.31 14.03 11.16
C SER A 258 -13.22 14.68 9.78
N GLU A 259 -12.13 15.39 9.48
CA GLU A 259 -11.86 16.00 8.19
C GLU A 259 -11.09 15.06 7.23
N CYS A 260 -10.51 13.98 7.76
CA CYS A 260 -9.74 12.99 6.98
C CYS A 260 -10.66 11.93 6.35
N VAL A 261 -11.77 12.34 5.76
CA VAL A 261 -12.77 11.42 5.17
C VAL A 261 -12.12 10.58 4.09
N PHE A 262 -12.26 9.26 4.21
CA PHE A 262 -11.79 8.30 3.21
C PHE A 262 -12.85 8.15 2.13
N GLY A 263 -12.49 8.51 0.90
CA GLY A 263 -13.35 8.46 -0.27
C GLY A 263 -12.75 7.62 -1.40
N ASP A 264 -13.08 7.99 -2.63
CA ASP A 264 -12.49 7.35 -3.80
C ASP A 264 -11.02 7.73 -3.95
N ILE A 265 -10.17 6.72 -3.89
CA ILE A 265 -8.71 6.85 -4.03
C ILE A 265 -8.21 6.53 -5.44
N TYR A 266 -9.08 6.04 -6.31
CA TYR A 266 -8.73 5.62 -7.67
C TYR A 266 -8.99 6.77 -8.64
N THR A 267 -8.12 7.79 -8.63
CA THR A 267 -8.23 8.98 -9.48
C THR A 267 -7.41 8.84 -10.77
N GLU A 268 -7.73 9.61 -11.79
CA GLU A 268 -6.96 9.66 -13.04
C GLU A 268 -5.52 10.13 -12.79
N GLU A 269 -5.35 11.18 -11.97
CA GLU A 269 -4.03 11.72 -11.67
C GLU A 269 -3.14 10.71 -10.93
N ALA A 270 -3.72 9.89 -10.04
CA ALA A 270 -2.98 8.82 -9.38
C ALA A 270 -2.62 7.70 -10.37
N LEU A 271 -3.54 7.35 -11.28
CA LEU A 271 -3.28 6.36 -12.33
C LEU A 271 -2.14 6.79 -13.25
N ASP A 272 -2.06 8.08 -13.61
CA ASP A 272 -0.98 8.60 -14.46
C ASP A 272 0.38 8.47 -13.77
N ILE A 273 0.47 8.76 -12.46
CA ILE A 273 1.71 8.52 -11.69
C ILE A 273 2.05 7.03 -11.65
N ILE A 274 1.06 6.14 -11.42
CA ILE A 274 1.26 4.69 -11.41
C ILE A 274 1.81 4.19 -12.76
N LYS A 275 1.30 4.71 -13.87
CA LYS A 275 1.81 4.42 -15.23
C LYS A 275 3.24 4.95 -15.43
N GLU A 276 3.51 6.21 -15.01
CA GLU A 276 4.85 6.80 -15.10
C GLU A 276 5.90 6.02 -14.29
N LEU A 277 5.51 5.48 -13.14
CA LEU A 277 6.34 4.63 -12.29
C LEU A 277 6.45 3.19 -12.83
N GLU A 278 5.73 2.84 -13.90
CA GLU A 278 5.69 1.51 -14.51
C GLU A 278 5.24 0.40 -13.55
N LEU A 279 4.35 0.72 -12.60
CA LEU A 279 3.80 -0.22 -11.62
C LEU A 279 2.61 -1.01 -12.21
N LYS A 280 2.86 -1.79 -13.26
CA LYS A 280 1.84 -2.48 -14.08
C LYS A 280 0.82 -3.28 -13.23
N SER A 281 1.27 -4.00 -12.20
CA SER A 281 0.38 -4.79 -11.34
C SER A 281 -0.58 -3.95 -10.48
N MET A 282 -0.35 -2.65 -10.36
CA MET A 282 -1.25 -1.72 -9.65
C MET A 282 -2.35 -1.16 -10.55
N ILE A 283 -2.12 -1.12 -11.88
CA ILE A 283 -3.07 -0.53 -12.84
C ILE A 283 -4.45 -1.20 -12.77
N SER A 284 -4.50 -2.52 -12.55
CA SER A 284 -5.77 -3.25 -12.45
C SER A 284 -6.66 -2.79 -11.29
N ARG A 285 -6.08 -2.21 -10.22
CA ARG A 285 -6.87 -1.63 -9.13
C ARG A 285 -7.57 -0.32 -9.53
N PHE A 286 -7.08 0.33 -10.57
CA PHE A 286 -7.65 1.54 -11.16
C PHE A 286 -8.55 1.26 -12.37
N SER A 287 -8.99 0.00 -12.55
CA SER A 287 -9.79 -0.41 -13.71
C SER A 287 -11.11 0.38 -13.84
N ASN A 288 -11.71 0.80 -12.72
CA ASN A 288 -12.92 1.63 -12.74
C ASN A 288 -12.66 3.05 -13.29
N VAL A 289 -11.45 3.59 -13.09
CA VAL A 289 -11.03 4.88 -13.67
C VAL A 289 -10.73 4.74 -15.14
N SER A 290 -10.12 3.61 -15.54
CA SER A 290 -9.86 3.29 -16.95
C SER A 290 -11.15 2.95 -17.73
N ALA A 291 -12.15 2.40 -17.02
CA ALA A 291 -13.44 2.05 -17.61
C ALA A 291 -14.39 3.27 -17.78
N SER A 292 -14.12 4.38 -17.07
CA SER A 292 -14.83 5.64 -17.33
C SER A 292 -14.37 6.36 -18.61
N MET A 293 -13.29 5.90 -19.23
CA MET A 293 -12.93 6.29 -20.59
C MET A 293 -13.69 5.41 -21.59
N ASP A 294 -14.91 5.80 -21.95
CA ASP A 294 -15.66 5.47 -23.18
C ASP A 294 -15.78 3.99 -23.64
N ILE A 295 -15.27 3.00 -22.91
CA ILE A 295 -15.34 1.59 -23.34
C ILE A 295 -16.76 1.03 -23.17
N GLU A 296 -17.47 1.38 -22.08
CA GLU A 296 -18.85 0.87 -21.87
C GLU A 296 -19.86 1.46 -22.84
N GLU A 297 -19.70 2.71 -23.28
CA GLU A 297 -20.61 3.33 -24.28
C GLU A 297 -20.41 2.76 -25.68
N ASN A 298 -19.20 2.28 -25.99
CA ASN A 298 -18.84 1.79 -27.32
C ASN A 298 -18.79 0.26 -27.43
N PHE A 299 -18.92 -0.45 -26.30
CA PHE A 299 -18.91 -1.91 -26.23
C PHE A 299 -20.32 -2.47 -26.24
N LYS A 300 -20.65 -3.24 -27.27
CA LYS A 300 -21.97 -3.83 -27.42
C LYS A 300 -21.94 -5.34 -27.30
N LEU A 301 -22.70 -5.89 -26.32
CA LEU A 301 -22.96 -7.32 -26.22
C LEU A 301 -23.96 -7.76 -27.28
N VAL A 302 -23.60 -8.78 -28.06
CA VAL A 302 -24.41 -9.35 -29.15
C VAL A 302 -24.72 -10.80 -28.84
N ASN A 303 -25.99 -11.07 -28.63
CA ASN A 303 -26.54 -12.42 -28.37
C ASN A 303 -27.71 -12.78 -29.30
N ASP A 304 -28.04 -11.87 -30.24
CA ASP A 304 -29.01 -12.10 -31.30
C ASP A 304 -28.32 -12.47 -32.61
N TYR A 305 -28.84 -13.50 -33.28
CA TYR A 305 -28.26 -14.04 -34.49
C TYR A 305 -28.33 -13.06 -35.69
N VAL A 306 -29.42 -12.31 -35.83
CA VAL A 306 -29.58 -11.37 -36.94
C VAL A 306 -28.59 -10.22 -36.79
N GLU A 307 -28.45 -9.71 -35.58
CA GLU A 307 -27.50 -8.68 -35.27
C GLU A 307 -26.05 -9.13 -35.48
N ALA A 308 -25.72 -10.35 -35.03
CA ALA A 308 -24.40 -10.95 -35.28
C ALA A 308 -24.08 -11.05 -36.79
N GLU A 309 -25.07 -11.47 -37.59
CA GLU A 309 -24.93 -11.55 -39.03
C GLU A 309 -24.69 -10.18 -39.69
N GLU A 310 -25.37 -9.12 -39.23
CA GLU A 310 -25.16 -7.76 -39.71
C GLU A 310 -23.73 -7.26 -39.39
N ILE A 311 -23.23 -7.53 -38.18
CA ILE A 311 -21.87 -7.14 -37.77
C ILE A 311 -20.82 -7.89 -38.58
N PHE A 312 -20.96 -9.21 -38.77
CA PHE A 312 -20.04 -9.97 -39.61
C PHE A 312 -20.03 -9.47 -41.03
N ASN A 313 -21.21 -9.14 -41.57
CA ASN A 313 -21.31 -8.58 -42.92
C ASN A 313 -20.67 -7.18 -43.03
N GLU A 314 -20.75 -6.36 -41.97
CA GLU A 314 -20.04 -5.09 -41.90
C GLU A 314 -18.51 -5.33 -41.86
N CYS A 315 -18.03 -6.26 -41.03
CA CYS A 315 -16.62 -6.64 -40.99
C CYS A 315 -16.11 -7.08 -42.36
N ILE A 316 -16.87 -7.94 -43.05
CA ILE A 316 -16.45 -8.56 -44.30
C ILE A 316 -16.52 -7.57 -45.48
N ASN A 317 -17.49 -6.68 -45.53
CA ASN A 317 -17.73 -5.84 -46.72
C ASN A 317 -17.19 -4.42 -46.56
N ASN A 318 -17.25 -3.83 -45.37
CA ASN A 318 -17.07 -2.38 -45.19
C ASN A 318 -15.78 -2.00 -44.42
N SER A 319 -15.15 -2.93 -43.70
CA SER A 319 -13.93 -2.64 -42.94
C SER A 319 -12.67 -3.02 -43.72
N GLU A 320 -11.62 -2.20 -43.66
CA GLU A 320 -10.30 -2.51 -44.26
C GLU A 320 -9.51 -3.46 -43.36
N GLN A 321 -9.67 -3.29 -42.06
CA GLN A 321 -8.98 -4.08 -41.02
C GLN A 321 -9.92 -4.33 -39.86
N VAL A 322 -9.71 -5.41 -39.12
CA VAL A 322 -10.53 -5.82 -37.98
C VAL A 322 -9.63 -6.30 -36.85
N GLY A 323 -9.86 -5.78 -35.65
CA GLY A 323 -9.31 -6.35 -34.42
C GLY A 323 -10.17 -7.54 -34.00
N LEU A 324 -9.55 -8.68 -33.70
CA LEU A 324 -10.22 -9.89 -33.25
C LEU A 324 -9.61 -10.35 -31.93
N PHE A 325 -10.47 -10.62 -30.96
CA PHE A 325 -10.11 -11.29 -29.72
C PHE A 325 -11.00 -12.53 -29.53
N ILE A 326 -10.39 -13.68 -29.21
CA ILE A 326 -11.09 -14.94 -29.03
C ILE A 326 -11.11 -15.28 -27.55
N LEU A 327 -12.32 -15.37 -26.97
CA LEU A 327 -12.51 -15.79 -25.59
C LEU A 327 -12.74 -17.29 -25.53
N ASN A 328 -11.70 -18.02 -25.13
CA ASN A 328 -11.73 -19.48 -24.99
C ASN A 328 -10.97 -19.92 -23.72
N GLU A 329 -11.39 -21.03 -23.12
CA GLU A 329 -10.63 -21.81 -22.14
C GLU A 329 -10.42 -23.22 -22.66
N THR A 330 -11.44 -24.06 -22.55
CA THR A 330 -11.51 -25.39 -23.17
C THR A 330 -12.31 -25.37 -24.47
N ASP A 331 -13.07 -24.31 -24.70
CA ASP A 331 -13.99 -24.12 -25.81
C ASP A 331 -14.25 -22.61 -26.03
N ILE A 332 -14.79 -22.24 -27.21
CA ILE A 332 -15.11 -20.83 -27.51
C ILE A 332 -16.35 -20.39 -26.74
N PHE A 333 -16.25 -19.35 -25.94
CA PHE A 333 -17.38 -18.66 -25.28
C PHE A 333 -17.92 -17.51 -26.10
N GLY A 334 -17.09 -16.90 -26.93
CA GLY A 334 -17.43 -15.78 -27.78
C GLY A 334 -16.20 -15.15 -28.41
N ILE A 335 -16.44 -14.12 -29.22
CA ILE A 335 -15.38 -13.32 -29.84
C ILE A 335 -15.62 -11.84 -29.65
N GLY A 336 -14.54 -11.08 -29.48
CA GLY A 336 -14.52 -9.64 -29.55
C GLY A 336 -14.15 -9.18 -30.96
N LEU A 337 -14.92 -8.27 -31.55
CA LEU A 337 -14.63 -7.63 -32.82
C LEU A 337 -14.50 -6.13 -32.63
N CYS A 338 -13.41 -5.55 -33.11
CA CYS A 338 -13.16 -4.11 -33.10
C CYS A 338 -13.00 -3.62 -34.54
N LEU A 339 -13.93 -2.77 -34.97
CA LEU A 339 -13.94 -2.17 -36.30
C LEU A 339 -13.41 -0.73 -36.29
N SER A 340 -13.62 -0.03 -35.17
CA SER A 340 -13.11 1.32 -34.88
C SER A 340 -13.14 1.57 -33.37
N GLU A 341 -12.65 2.71 -32.91
CA GLU A 341 -12.72 3.11 -31.49
C GLU A 341 -14.16 3.22 -30.96
N GLU A 342 -15.14 3.46 -31.85
CA GLU A 342 -16.56 3.60 -31.50
C GLU A 342 -17.38 2.32 -31.77
N LYS A 343 -16.78 1.28 -32.39
CA LYS A 343 -17.47 0.06 -32.81
C LYS A 343 -16.76 -1.17 -32.31
N ILE A 344 -17.08 -1.55 -31.08
CA ILE A 344 -16.52 -2.73 -30.40
C ILE A 344 -17.68 -3.63 -30.00
N TYR A 345 -17.62 -4.89 -30.44
CA TYR A 345 -18.67 -5.88 -30.24
C TYR A 345 -18.13 -7.12 -29.53
N TYR A 346 -18.91 -7.67 -28.61
CA TYR A 346 -18.68 -9.01 -28.08
C TYR A 346 -19.82 -9.91 -28.53
N ILE A 347 -19.53 -10.85 -29.42
CA ILE A 347 -20.49 -11.82 -29.95
C ILE A 347 -20.40 -13.07 -29.10
N GLN A 348 -21.44 -13.36 -28.32
CA GLN A 348 -21.50 -14.49 -27.40
C GLN A 348 -21.97 -15.74 -28.12
N VAL A 349 -21.35 -16.90 -27.82
CA VAL A 349 -21.84 -18.20 -28.27
C VAL A 349 -23.10 -18.56 -27.48
N VAL A 350 -24.28 -18.36 -28.10
CA VAL A 350 -25.58 -18.63 -27.48
C VAL A 350 -26.65 -18.87 -28.57
N GLY A 351 -27.57 -19.78 -28.30
CA GLY A 351 -28.69 -20.06 -29.20
C GLY A 351 -28.25 -20.46 -30.61
N PHE A 352 -28.61 -19.68 -31.62
CA PHE A 352 -28.25 -19.91 -33.03
C PHE A 352 -26.84 -19.41 -33.39
N ILE A 353 -26.21 -18.62 -32.53
CA ILE A 353 -24.79 -18.27 -32.66
C ILE A 353 -23.98 -19.44 -32.12
N THR A 354 -23.78 -20.45 -32.92
CA THR A 354 -23.02 -21.65 -32.55
C THR A 354 -21.52 -21.44 -32.78
N LYS A 355 -20.72 -22.34 -32.26
CA LYS A 355 -19.25 -22.36 -32.47
C LYS A 355 -18.92 -22.56 -33.95
N GLU A 356 -19.64 -23.44 -34.61
CA GLU A 356 -19.51 -23.70 -36.03
C GLU A 356 -19.83 -22.44 -36.85
N TYR A 357 -20.90 -21.75 -36.50
CA TYR A 357 -21.23 -20.46 -37.12
C TYR A 357 -20.09 -19.44 -36.99
N ILE A 358 -19.53 -19.28 -35.81
CA ILE A 358 -18.40 -18.36 -35.58
C ILE A 358 -17.18 -18.79 -36.41
N LYS A 359 -16.85 -20.10 -36.44
CA LYS A 359 -15.73 -20.59 -37.23
C LYS A 359 -15.90 -20.33 -38.73
N ASP A 360 -17.09 -20.54 -39.27
CA ASP A 360 -17.39 -20.29 -40.70
C ASP A 360 -17.22 -18.78 -41.01
N LYS A 361 -17.69 -17.92 -40.13
CA LYS A 361 -17.53 -16.46 -40.29
C LYS A 361 -16.08 -16.00 -40.17
N LEU A 362 -15.32 -16.51 -39.20
CA LEU A 362 -13.90 -16.24 -39.07
C LEU A 362 -13.11 -16.65 -40.31
N LYS A 363 -13.41 -17.81 -40.88
CA LYS A 363 -12.77 -18.27 -42.09
C LYS A 363 -13.06 -17.33 -43.27
N GLU A 364 -14.33 -16.93 -43.45
CA GLU A 364 -14.70 -15.95 -44.48
C GLU A 364 -14.00 -14.59 -44.30
N MET A 365 -13.84 -14.14 -43.05
CA MET A 365 -13.13 -12.90 -42.73
C MET A 365 -11.64 -12.98 -43.07
N VAL A 366 -10.97 -14.08 -42.70
CA VAL A 366 -9.51 -14.29 -42.95
C VAL A 366 -9.21 -14.29 -44.46
N ASP A 367 -10.11 -14.84 -45.27
CA ASP A 367 -9.94 -14.87 -46.71
C ASP A 367 -10.04 -13.49 -47.38
N LYS A 368 -10.71 -12.53 -46.73
CA LYS A 368 -11.08 -11.22 -47.33
C LYS A 368 -10.47 -10.00 -46.65
N LYS A 369 -10.06 -10.09 -45.40
CA LYS A 369 -9.73 -8.93 -44.57
C LYS A 369 -8.45 -9.11 -43.80
N LYS A 370 -7.77 -7.98 -43.52
CA LYS A 370 -6.64 -7.94 -42.60
C LYS A 370 -7.14 -8.02 -41.16
N ILE A 371 -6.73 -9.04 -40.43
CA ILE A 371 -7.16 -9.30 -39.06
C ILE A 371 -5.96 -9.20 -38.12
N TYR A 372 -6.12 -8.38 -37.09
CA TYR A 372 -5.17 -8.26 -35.98
C TYR A 372 -5.70 -9.03 -34.79
N THR A 373 -4.95 -10.01 -34.30
CA THR A 373 -5.35 -10.85 -33.20
C THR A 373 -4.15 -11.23 -32.32
N THR A 374 -4.36 -12.01 -31.28
CA THR A 374 -3.31 -12.58 -30.43
C THR A 374 -3.37 -14.09 -30.49
N ASP A 375 -2.24 -14.76 -30.16
CA ASP A 375 -2.16 -16.20 -29.97
C ASP A 375 -2.65 -17.03 -31.17
N ILE A 376 -2.31 -16.60 -32.38
CA ILE A 376 -2.71 -17.27 -33.65
C ILE A 376 -2.38 -18.76 -33.62
N LYS A 377 -1.22 -19.14 -33.06
CA LYS A 377 -0.78 -20.52 -32.98
C LYS A 377 -1.68 -21.39 -32.11
N GLU A 378 -2.14 -20.86 -30.97
CA GLU A 378 -3.03 -21.57 -30.05
C GLU A 378 -4.44 -21.67 -30.64
N ASN A 379 -4.88 -20.63 -31.34
CA ASN A 379 -6.20 -20.51 -31.93
C ASN A 379 -6.29 -21.07 -33.39
N ASN A 380 -5.23 -21.70 -33.86
CA ASN A 380 -5.17 -22.22 -35.25
C ASN A 380 -6.36 -23.10 -35.68
N ASN A 381 -6.87 -23.90 -34.74
CA ASN A 381 -8.02 -24.79 -34.99
C ASN A 381 -9.32 -24.03 -35.32
N LEU A 382 -9.39 -22.74 -35.03
CA LEU A 382 -10.55 -21.90 -35.27
C LEU A 382 -10.57 -21.33 -36.70
N PHE A 383 -9.39 -21.20 -37.29
CA PHE A 383 -9.23 -20.71 -38.66
C PHE A 383 -9.21 -21.84 -39.72
N GLU A 384 -9.25 -23.11 -39.27
CA GLU A 384 -9.21 -24.32 -40.11
C GLU A 384 -8.13 -24.29 -41.23
N THR A 385 -7.04 -23.60 -41.01
CA THR A 385 -5.97 -23.42 -41.96
C THR A 385 -4.70 -24.09 -41.43
N SER A 386 -3.93 -24.70 -42.29
CA SER A 386 -2.58 -25.21 -41.93
C SER A 386 -1.65 -24.03 -41.86
N LEU A 387 -0.87 -23.89 -40.79
CA LEU A 387 0.15 -22.85 -40.61
C LEU A 387 1.22 -22.80 -41.74
N VAL A 388 1.13 -23.70 -42.70
CA VAL A 388 2.07 -23.85 -43.81
C VAL A 388 1.51 -23.29 -45.13
N ASP A 389 0.22 -22.92 -45.18
CA ASP A 389 -0.40 -22.40 -46.40
C ASP A 389 -0.19 -20.86 -46.52
N GLU A 390 0.07 -20.39 -47.74
CA GLU A 390 0.21 -18.96 -48.10
C GLU A 390 -1.02 -18.07 -47.75
N LYS A 391 -2.07 -18.63 -47.21
CA LYS A 391 -3.34 -17.98 -46.83
C LYS A 391 -3.29 -17.12 -45.59
N TYR A 392 -2.21 -17.19 -44.77
CA TYR A 392 -2.07 -16.34 -43.56
C TYR A 392 -1.60 -14.92 -43.81
N VAL A 393 -1.55 -14.49 -45.05
CA VAL A 393 -1.13 -13.12 -45.44
C VAL A 393 -1.98 -12.02 -44.75
N ASN A 394 -3.19 -12.36 -44.33
CA ASN A 394 -4.15 -11.43 -43.72
C ASN A 394 -4.22 -11.51 -42.18
N LEU A 395 -3.51 -12.43 -41.53
CA LEU A 395 -3.47 -12.54 -40.07
C LEU A 395 -2.19 -11.93 -39.52
N GLU A 396 -2.34 -11.00 -38.59
CA GLU A 396 -1.24 -10.32 -37.88
C GLU A 396 -1.33 -10.63 -36.37
N ASP A 397 -0.29 -11.23 -35.81
CA ASP A 397 -0.21 -11.53 -34.37
C ASP A 397 0.35 -10.35 -33.60
N LEU A 398 -0.50 -9.66 -32.84
CA LEU A 398 -0.12 -8.49 -32.03
C LEU A 398 0.87 -8.84 -30.93
N GLY A 399 0.78 -10.05 -30.35
CA GLY A 399 1.71 -10.51 -29.32
C GLY A 399 3.13 -10.69 -29.89
N LEU A 400 3.24 -11.29 -31.08
CA LEU A 400 4.54 -11.41 -31.77
C LEU A 400 5.07 -10.04 -32.23
N MET A 401 4.21 -9.15 -32.72
CA MET A 401 4.62 -7.79 -33.08
C MET A 401 5.15 -7.03 -31.86
N GLN A 402 4.46 -7.09 -30.74
CA GLN A 402 4.89 -6.47 -29.50
C GLN A 402 6.25 -7.04 -29.03
N TYR A 403 6.44 -8.34 -29.10
CA TYR A 403 7.69 -9.00 -28.75
C TYR A 403 8.86 -8.51 -29.63
N LEU A 404 8.63 -8.33 -30.95
CA LEU A 404 9.65 -7.83 -31.88
C LEU A 404 10.02 -6.37 -31.61
N ILE A 405 9.08 -5.55 -31.17
CA ILE A 405 9.32 -4.13 -30.81
C ILE A 405 10.01 -4.00 -29.44
N ASN A 406 9.60 -4.80 -28.48
CA ASN A 406 10.12 -4.79 -27.11
C ASN A 406 10.28 -6.21 -26.53
N PRO A 407 11.40 -6.90 -26.81
CA PRO A 407 11.64 -8.28 -26.38
C PRO A 407 11.65 -8.49 -24.84
N ASN A 408 11.85 -7.42 -24.09
CA ASN A 408 11.89 -7.44 -22.61
C ASN A 408 10.55 -7.06 -21.96
N GLY A 409 9.56 -6.69 -22.76
CA GLY A 409 8.21 -6.43 -22.28
C GLY A 409 7.49 -7.76 -22.02
N HIS A 410 7.41 -8.18 -20.76
CA HIS A 410 6.53 -9.28 -20.41
C HIS A 410 5.08 -8.82 -20.57
N SER A 411 4.32 -9.60 -21.37
CA SER A 411 2.87 -9.47 -21.55
C SER A 411 2.12 -9.66 -20.23
#